data_cc0070145fe622506455c7ce8f6bb958
#
_entry.id   cc0070145fe622506455c7ce8f6bb958
#
_cell.length_a   1.000
_cell.length_b   1.000
_cell.length_c   1.000
_cell.angle_alpha   90.00
_cell.angle_beta   90.00
_cell.angle_gamma   90.00
#
_symmetry.space_group_name_H-M   'P 1'
#
loop_
_entity.id
_entity.type
_entity.pdbx_description
1 polymer ?
#
loop_
_entity_poly.entity_id
_entity_poly.type
_entity_poly.pdbx_seq_one_letter_code
_entity_poly.pdbx_strand_id
1 'polypeptide(L)'
;EGYPAEELIREDIAHGDCFVCLSEGRTVATFVLRSGVDPTYTVIYDGQWPDNRPYATIHRIASSGDRHGIFHHIIRFALTRYDTLRIDTHQDNAPMRHAIAKEGFTYCGLIHCWNGDERLAFHLSKTQKEE
;
A
#
# COMPACT_ATOMS: atom_id res chain seq x y z
N GLU A 1 -2.31 -14.68 21.68
CA GLU A 1 -2.43 -14.82 21.36
C GLU A 1 -2.98 -14.84 20.74
N GLY A 2 -2.97 -15.12 20.68
CA GLY A 2 -3.74 -15.34 20.01
C GLY A 2 -3.88 -14.93 18.77
N TYR A 3 -3.30 -14.71 18.25
CA TYR A 3 -3.37 -14.37 17.15
C TYR A 3 -3.33 -15.29 16.34
N PRO A 4 -4.07 -15.35 15.56
CA PRO A 4 -4.13 -16.30 14.68
C PRO A 4 -3.10 -16.13 13.84
N ALA A 5 -2.32 -16.71 13.86
CA ALA A 5 -1.43 -16.66 13.06
C ALA A 5 -1.73 -17.03 11.78
N GLU A 6 -2.89 -17.25 11.44
CA GLU A 6 -3.15 -17.79 10.24
C GLU A 6 -3.49 -16.85 9.22
N GLU A 7 -3.03 -15.67 9.16
CA GLU A 7 -3.32 -14.80 8.09
C GLU A 7 -2.47 -15.11 6.88
N LEU A 8 -3.14 -15.34 5.77
CA LEU A 8 -2.46 -15.67 4.54
C LEU A 8 -2.88 -14.69 3.48
N ILE A 9 -1.98 -14.39 2.55
CA ILE A 9 -2.32 -13.53 1.43
C ILE A 9 -2.14 -14.35 0.16
N ARG A 10 -3.20 -14.39 -0.65
CA ARG A 10 -3.17 -15.11 -1.90
C ARG A 10 -3.47 -14.19 -3.05
N GLU A 11 -2.84 -14.45 -4.17
CA GLU A 11 -3.10 -13.72 -5.39
C GLU A 11 -4.39 -14.21 -6.00
N ASP A 12 -5.21 -13.29 -6.47
CA ASP A 12 -6.42 -13.62 -7.16
C ASP A 12 -6.02 -13.94 -8.59
N ILE A 13 -6.00 -15.20 -8.93
CA ILE A 13 -5.53 -15.63 -10.22
C ILE A 13 -6.33 -15.02 -11.35
N ALA A 14 -7.60 -14.82 -11.16
CA ALA A 14 -8.44 -14.28 -12.23
C ALA A 14 -8.11 -12.84 -12.56
N HIS A 15 -7.56 -12.09 -11.61
CA HIS A 15 -7.30 -10.69 -11.82
C HIS A 15 -5.84 -10.29 -11.74
N GLY A 16 -4.96 -11.23 -11.61
CA GLY A 16 -3.53 -10.93 -11.65
C GLY A 16 -3.00 -10.12 -10.48
N ASP A 17 -3.21 -8.85 -10.47
CA ASP A 17 -2.65 -7.98 -9.46
C ASP A 17 -3.47 -7.90 -8.17
N CYS A 18 -4.58 -8.58 -8.11
CA CYS A 18 -5.43 -8.53 -6.93
C CYS A 18 -5.04 -9.60 -5.94
N PHE A 19 -5.12 -9.26 -4.67
CA PHE A 19 -4.75 -10.18 -3.62
C PHE A 19 -5.82 -10.19 -2.55
N VAL A 20 -6.00 -11.31 -1.89
CA VAL A 20 -6.93 -11.41 -0.78
C VAL A 20 -6.15 -11.79 0.47
N CYS A 21 -6.54 -11.20 1.57
CA CYS A 21 -5.96 -11.51 2.88
C CYS A 21 -6.96 -12.38 3.62
N LEU A 22 -6.52 -13.56 4.01
CA LEU A 22 -7.40 -14.52 4.68
C LEU A 22 -6.99 -14.67 6.14
N SER A 23 -7.99 -14.79 6.99
CA SER A 23 -7.74 -15.09 8.39
C SER A 23 -8.71 -16.18 8.76
N GLU A 24 -8.19 -17.31 9.19
CA GLU A 24 -9.01 -18.46 9.55
C GLU A 24 -9.98 -18.84 8.43
N GLY A 25 -9.48 -18.80 7.21
CA GLY A 25 -10.27 -19.19 6.05
C GLY A 25 -11.24 -18.15 5.53
N ARG A 26 -11.34 -16.99 6.20
CA ARG A 26 -12.26 -15.95 5.74
C ARG A 26 -11.49 -14.82 5.14
N THR A 27 -12.04 -14.21 4.09
CA THR A 27 -11.43 -13.03 3.48
C THR A 27 -11.66 -11.84 4.42
N VAL A 28 -10.58 -11.25 4.89
CA VAL A 28 -10.67 -10.09 5.75
C VAL A 28 -10.18 -8.81 5.07
N ALA A 29 -9.54 -8.93 3.92
CA ALA A 29 -9.14 -7.74 3.17
C ALA A 29 -8.83 -8.12 1.73
N THR A 30 -8.92 -7.15 0.85
CA THR A 30 -8.46 -7.30 -0.54
C THR A 30 -7.68 -6.06 -0.89
N PHE A 31 -6.77 -6.17 -1.83
CA PHE A 31 -5.99 -5.03 -2.29
C PHE A 31 -5.39 -5.33 -3.65
N VAL A 32 -4.94 -4.29 -4.33
CA VAL A 32 -4.25 -4.40 -5.61
C VAL A 32 -2.80 -4.03 -5.37
N LEU A 33 -1.87 -4.83 -5.87
CA LEU A 33 -0.44 -4.55 -5.78
C LEU A 33 0.09 -4.66 -7.21
N ARG A 34 0.49 -3.54 -7.79
CA ARG A 34 0.83 -3.50 -9.20
C ARG A 34 2.22 -2.94 -9.40
N SER A 35 3.06 -3.65 -10.14
CA SER A 35 4.39 -3.17 -10.43
C SER A 35 4.35 -2.28 -11.65
N GLY A 36 5.36 -1.47 -11.83
CA GLY A 36 5.48 -0.61 -13.00
C GLY A 36 5.06 0.81 -12.69
N VAL A 37 5.25 1.68 -13.64
CA VAL A 37 4.98 3.09 -13.46
C VAL A 37 3.48 3.31 -13.46
N ASP A 38 2.98 3.97 -12.42
CA ASP A 38 1.59 4.36 -12.36
C ASP A 38 1.46 5.72 -13.02
N PRO A 39 0.64 5.85 -14.04
CA PRO A 39 0.53 7.13 -14.76
C PRO A 39 0.17 8.31 -13.86
N THR A 40 -0.61 8.10 -12.81
CA THR A 40 -0.99 9.20 -11.93
C THR A 40 0.16 9.63 -11.02
N TYR A 41 1.24 8.86 -10.98
CA TYR A 41 2.38 9.17 -10.15
C TYR A 41 3.52 9.82 -10.93
N THR A 42 3.35 10.04 -12.23
CA THR A 42 4.43 10.61 -13.04
C THR A 42 4.61 12.10 -12.79
N VAL A 43 3.58 12.77 -12.30
CA VAL A 43 3.68 14.18 -11.99
C VAL A 43 3.33 14.35 -10.52
N ILE A 44 4.22 14.96 -9.76
CA ILE A 44 3.99 15.18 -8.34
C ILE A 44 4.19 16.67 -8.06
N TYR A 45 3.32 17.22 -7.21
CA TYR A 45 3.30 18.63 -6.90
C TYR A 45 3.70 18.86 -5.45
N ASP A 46 4.24 20.03 -5.16
CA ASP A 46 4.61 20.40 -3.79
C ASP A 46 5.52 19.41 -3.12
N GLY A 47 6.40 18.79 -3.88
CA GLY A 47 7.33 17.83 -3.37
C GLY A 47 7.94 17.04 -4.49
N GLN A 48 8.53 15.91 -4.16
CA GLN A 48 9.14 15.07 -5.17
C GLN A 48 9.31 13.66 -4.64
N TRP A 49 9.34 12.71 -5.54
CA TRP A 49 9.65 11.33 -5.18
C TRP A 49 11.13 11.24 -4.82
N PRO A 50 11.48 10.40 -3.85
CA PRO A 50 12.88 10.32 -3.41
C PRO A 50 13.85 9.80 -4.47
N ASP A 51 13.37 8.97 -5.39
CA ASP A 51 14.26 8.41 -6.39
C ASP A 51 13.44 7.94 -7.59
N ASN A 52 14.12 7.41 -8.59
CA ASN A 52 13.49 6.92 -9.80
C ASN A 52 13.53 5.41 -9.91
N ARG A 53 13.77 4.71 -8.81
CA ARG A 53 13.85 3.26 -8.89
C ARG A 53 12.48 2.65 -9.15
N PRO A 54 12.45 1.43 -9.65
CA PRO A 54 11.18 0.75 -9.87
C PRO A 54 10.44 0.61 -8.55
N TYR A 55 9.13 0.66 -8.61
CA TYR A 55 8.29 0.57 -7.42
C TYR A 55 7.02 -0.18 -7.75
N ALA A 56 6.30 -0.58 -6.71
CA ALA A 56 4.97 -1.11 -6.87
C ALA A 56 4.00 -0.20 -6.13
N THR A 57 2.76 -0.13 -6.62
CA THR A 57 1.74 0.69 -5.99
C THR A 57 0.70 -0.19 -5.36
N ILE A 58 0.14 0.26 -4.26
CA ILE A 58 -0.93 -0.42 -3.56
C ILE A 58 -2.19 0.39 -3.74
N HIS A 59 -3.24 -0.25 -4.23
CA HIS A 59 -4.50 0.40 -4.51
C HIS A 59 -5.67 -0.39 -3.97
N ARG A 60 -6.78 0.28 -3.80
CA ARG A 60 -8.06 -0.37 -3.53
C ARG A 60 -8.04 -1.30 -2.33
N ILE A 61 -7.48 -0.83 -1.24
CA ILE A 61 -7.48 -1.61 -0.04
C ILE A 61 -8.87 -1.56 0.57
N ALA A 62 -9.45 -2.74 0.79
CA ALA A 62 -10.73 -2.84 1.45
C ALA A 62 -10.60 -3.91 2.53
N SER A 63 -11.06 -3.63 3.73
CA SER A 63 -10.96 -4.59 4.81
C SER A 63 -12.28 -4.71 5.52
N SER A 64 -12.46 -5.81 6.22
CA SER A 64 -13.70 -6.02 6.94
C SER A 64 -13.84 -5.09 8.14
N GLY A 65 -12.73 -4.55 8.61
CA GLY A 65 -12.77 -3.63 9.73
C GLY A 65 -12.77 -4.31 11.08
N ASP A 66 -12.81 -5.63 11.11
CA ASP A 66 -12.88 -6.32 12.38
C ASP A 66 -11.57 -6.97 12.80
N ARG A 67 -10.48 -6.62 12.16
CA ARG A 67 -9.17 -7.13 12.54
C ARG A 67 -8.19 -5.99 12.58
N HIS A 68 -7.33 -6.01 13.58
CA HIS A 68 -6.30 -5.02 13.68
C HIS A 68 -5.06 -5.51 12.95
N GLY A 69 -4.27 -4.61 12.48
CA GLY A 69 -2.99 -4.97 11.89
C GLY A 69 -3.05 -5.45 10.45
N ILE A 70 -4.21 -5.40 9.81
CA ILE A 70 -4.32 -5.86 8.44
C ILE A 70 -3.41 -5.06 7.51
N PHE A 71 -3.39 -3.74 7.65
CA PHE A 71 -2.56 -2.92 6.78
C PHE A 71 -1.09 -3.28 6.96
N HIS A 72 -0.66 -3.53 8.19
CA HIS A 72 0.71 -3.93 8.45
C HIS A 72 1.04 -5.23 7.71
N HIS A 73 0.13 -6.21 7.74
CA HIS A 73 0.36 -7.45 7.02
C HIS A 73 0.44 -7.25 5.52
N ILE A 74 -0.38 -6.37 4.97
CA ILE A 74 -0.34 -6.06 3.54
C ILE A 74 1.01 -5.47 3.17
N ILE A 75 1.50 -4.53 3.97
CA ILE A 75 2.77 -3.86 3.68
C ILE A 75 3.92 -4.86 3.80
N ARG A 76 3.90 -5.71 4.83
CA ARG A 76 4.97 -6.71 4.97
C ARG A 76 4.97 -7.67 3.78
N PHE A 77 3.80 -8.09 3.33
CA PHE A 77 3.71 -8.96 2.18
C PHE A 77 4.27 -8.26 0.94
N ALA A 78 3.87 -7.01 0.71
CA ALA A 78 4.30 -6.28 -0.47
C ALA A 78 5.82 -6.12 -0.48
N LEU A 79 6.43 -5.92 0.68
CA LEU A 79 7.88 -5.78 0.76
C LEU A 79 8.62 -7.09 0.54
N THR A 80 7.94 -8.25 0.58
CA THR A 80 8.60 -9.49 0.19
C THR A 80 8.72 -9.57 -1.33
N ARG A 81 7.94 -8.79 -2.06
CA ARG A 81 7.94 -8.85 -3.51
C ARG A 81 8.64 -7.67 -4.15
N TYR A 82 8.62 -6.53 -3.52
CA TYR A 82 9.19 -5.31 -4.10
C TYR A 82 9.96 -4.56 -3.04
N ASP A 83 11.04 -3.92 -3.44
CA ASP A 83 11.86 -3.16 -2.50
C ASP A 83 11.28 -1.78 -2.21
N THR A 84 10.47 -1.26 -3.11
CA THR A 84 9.94 0.08 -2.98
C THR A 84 8.45 0.07 -3.24
N LEU A 85 7.71 0.73 -2.37
CA LEU A 85 6.26 0.83 -2.47
C LEU A 85 5.85 2.27 -2.49
N ARG A 86 4.80 2.58 -3.23
CA ARG A 86 4.19 3.90 -3.22
C ARG A 86 2.70 3.75 -3.02
N ILE A 87 2.10 4.71 -2.36
CA ILE A 87 0.68 4.67 -2.05
C ILE A 87 0.17 6.09 -1.94
N ASP A 88 -1.09 6.29 -2.20
CA ASP A 88 -1.69 7.61 -2.04
C ASP A 88 -2.98 7.48 -1.25
N THR A 89 -3.39 8.57 -0.64
CA THR A 89 -4.66 8.61 0.07
C THR A 89 -5.20 10.03 0.10
N HIS A 90 -6.50 10.16 0.29
CA HIS A 90 -7.15 11.46 0.37
C HIS A 90 -6.78 12.12 1.69
N GLN A 91 -6.61 13.43 1.67
CA GLN A 91 -6.18 14.11 2.88
C GLN A 91 -7.20 13.98 4.01
N ASP A 92 -8.46 13.75 3.68
CA ASP A 92 -9.47 13.61 4.70
C ASP A 92 -9.51 12.21 5.31
N ASN A 93 -8.76 11.27 4.78
CA ASN A 93 -8.77 9.92 5.31
C ASN A 93 -7.74 9.80 6.43
N ALA A 94 -8.08 10.34 7.58
CA ALA A 94 -7.16 10.36 8.71
C ALA A 94 -6.72 8.96 9.16
N PRO A 95 -7.60 7.96 9.22
CA PRO A 95 -7.15 6.64 9.62
C PRO A 95 -6.10 6.07 8.67
N MET A 96 -6.26 6.26 7.38
CA MET A 96 -5.29 5.74 6.41
C MET A 96 -3.99 6.52 6.49
N ARG A 97 -4.06 7.86 6.65
CA ARG A 97 -2.85 8.64 6.77
C ARG A 97 -2.05 8.19 7.99
N HIS A 98 -2.74 7.90 9.08
CA HIS A 98 -2.09 7.46 10.30
C HIS A 98 -1.45 6.08 10.09
N ALA A 99 -2.16 5.17 9.44
CA ALA A 99 -1.64 3.83 9.19
C ALA A 99 -0.40 3.88 8.29
N ILE A 100 -0.43 4.71 7.25
CA ILE A 100 0.69 4.86 6.34
C ILE A 100 1.90 5.40 7.08
N ALA A 101 1.71 6.41 7.90
CA ALA A 101 2.82 6.99 8.65
C ALA A 101 3.40 5.98 9.63
N LYS A 102 2.53 5.18 10.25
CA LYS A 102 2.98 4.22 11.21
C LYS A 102 3.84 3.13 10.58
N GLU A 103 3.62 2.84 9.31
CA GLU A 103 4.43 1.84 8.63
C GLU A 103 5.77 2.39 8.14
N GLY A 104 6.00 3.67 8.31
CA GLY A 104 7.28 4.24 7.96
C GLY A 104 7.36 4.90 6.60
N PHE A 105 6.24 5.05 5.93
CA PHE A 105 6.24 5.75 4.64
C PHE A 105 6.59 7.22 4.83
N THR A 106 7.25 7.80 3.84
CA THR A 106 7.59 9.21 3.82
C THR A 106 6.61 9.95 2.94
N TYR A 107 6.10 11.07 3.43
CA TYR A 107 5.23 11.91 2.61
C TYR A 107 6.09 12.58 1.54
N CYS A 108 5.64 12.57 0.30
CA CYS A 108 6.43 13.07 -0.80
C CYS A 108 5.81 14.25 -1.53
N GLY A 109 4.52 14.42 -1.46
CA GLY A 109 3.87 15.53 -2.16
C GLY A 109 2.45 15.16 -2.57
N LEU A 110 1.94 15.83 -3.58
CA LEU A 110 0.57 15.67 -4.02
C LEU A 110 0.52 15.11 -5.43
N ILE A 111 -0.43 14.22 -5.67
CA ILE A 111 -0.68 13.75 -7.02
C ILE A 111 -2.15 13.99 -7.33
N HIS A 112 -2.52 13.88 -8.60
CA HIS A 112 -3.90 14.01 -9.01
C HIS A 112 -4.36 12.69 -9.62
N CYS A 113 -5.49 12.19 -9.14
CA CYS A 113 -6.05 10.97 -9.68
C CYS A 113 -6.72 11.25 -11.01
N TRP A 114 -7.24 10.20 -11.64
CA TRP A 114 -7.85 10.33 -12.95
C TRP A 114 -9.00 11.32 -12.98
N ASN A 115 -9.72 11.46 -11.89
CA ASN A 115 -10.85 12.38 -11.85
C ASN A 115 -10.45 13.78 -11.38
N GLY A 116 -9.14 14.02 -11.24
CA GLY A 116 -8.65 15.32 -10.81
C GLY A 116 -8.53 15.51 -9.31
N ASP A 117 -8.95 14.51 -8.52
CA ASP A 117 -8.84 14.64 -7.09
C ASP A 117 -7.41 14.68 -6.64
N GLU A 118 -7.11 15.54 -5.67
CA GLU A 118 -5.79 15.64 -5.14
C GLU A 118 -5.60 14.60 -4.06
N ARG A 119 -4.48 13.94 -4.07
CA ARG A 119 -4.16 12.90 -3.09
C ARG A 119 -2.77 13.11 -2.54
N LEU A 120 -2.59 12.69 -1.30
CA LEU A 120 -1.27 12.75 -0.66
C LEU A 120 -0.49 11.50 -1.09
N ALA A 121 0.76 11.69 -1.49
CA ALA A 121 1.58 10.60 -2.03
C ALA A 121 2.68 10.23 -1.06
N PHE A 122 2.91 8.94 -0.89
CA PHE A 122 3.87 8.43 0.08
C PHE A 122 4.75 7.35 -0.52
N HIS A 123 5.92 7.16 0.04
CA HIS A 123 6.95 6.27 -0.50
C HIS A 123 7.62 5.50 0.65
N LEU A 124 7.87 4.23 0.44
CA LEU A 124 8.59 3.42 1.42
C LEU A 124 9.59 2.54 0.70
N SER A 125 10.83 2.56 1.14
CA SER A 125 11.85 1.68 0.59
C SER A 125 12.46 0.92 1.73
N LYS A 126 12.60 -0.39 1.57
CA LYS A 126 13.09 -1.20 2.67
C LYS A 126 14.58 -1.25 2.77
N THR A 127 15.27 -0.72 1.80
CA THR A 127 16.61 -1.05 1.77
C THR A 127 17.46 -0.48 2.79
N GLN A 128 17.17 0.64 3.27
CA GLN A 128 18.04 1.21 4.10
C GLN A 128 18.17 0.60 5.35
N LYS A 129 17.20 -0.12 5.75
CA LYS A 129 17.21 -0.60 6.97
C LYS A 129 18.04 -1.63 7.16
N GLU A 130 18.42 -2.22 6.23
CA GLU A 130 19.02 -3.31 6.38
C GLU A 130 20.34 -3.20 6.68
N GLU A 131 20.96 -2.41 6.73
CA GLU A 131 22.19 -2.33 6.96
C GLU A 131 22.56 -2.43 7.97
#